data_6e17f498636f45e32c88d9ed6f8edac9
#
_entry.id   6e17f498636f45e32c88d9ed6f8edac9
#
_cell.length_a   1.000
_cell.length_b   1.000
_cell.length_c   1.000
_cell.angle_alpha   90.00
_cell.angle_beta   90.00
_cell.angle_gamma   90.00
#
_symmetry.space_group_name_H-M   'P 1'
#
loop_
_entity.id
_entity.type
_entity.pdbx_description
1 polymer ?
#
loop_
_entity_poly.entity_id
_entity_poly.type
_entity_poly.pdbx_seq_one_letter_code
_entity_poly.pdbx_strand_id
1 'polypeptide(L)'
;MGQKHAVGGVSFRESVDHMVDHAIDIMGLDDGLREAMKACHSVLQVSFPVEIDGRAEMFTGWRATHSDHRLPVKGGIRYATQVDQDEVEALAALMTYKCAIVDVPFGGSKGGLMLDPKRYTRDQLEAITRRFARELIDKQYLSPAQNVPAPDMGTGPREMGWMVDTYRRLFPNDINYMGCVTGKPVEHGGVRGRNEATGRGVQYALREFFRNEEESDRAGLKGDLSGKRVIVQGLGNVGYHAAYFLSREDHALVTAVIESDGAVINEDGLDIDALSNHKLAHGGVEGFQGGIFEPDGSKVLELDCDILIPAALEGVITTDNAASIKANLIAEAANGPVTFEADAMLQARGVEIIPDAYCNAGGVIVSYFEWIRNLAHIRFGRLEKRFHEARGQHIISGIEMASGAQVPDWIRDELVRGADEFDLVRSGLDDSMRLAFREIMDKRRSNDAIKDYRMAAYVLAIEKIARSYRDIGY
;
A
#
# COMPACT_ATOMS: atom_id res chain seq x y z
N MET A 1 18.91 -22.70 11.64
CA MET A 1 17.75 -23.36 11.02
C MET A 1 16.53 -22.55 11.44
N GLY A 2 16.08 -21.62 10.57
CA GLY A 2 14.94 -20.77 10.82
C GLY A 2 13.65 -21.58 10.81
N GLN A 3 12.79 -21.36 11.78
CA GLN A 3 11.42 -21.84 11.72
C GLN A 3 10.74 -21.18 10.50
N LYS A 4 10.35 -21.99 9.52
CA LYS A 4 9.51 -21.55 8.40
C LYS A 4 8.21 -21.00 8.98
N HIS A 5 7.92 -19.73 8.71
CA HIS A 5 6.60 -19.16 8.99
C HIS A 5 5.59 -19.77 8.01
N ALA A 6 5.11 -20.97 8.32
CA ALA A 6 4.00 -21.61 7.64
C ALA A 6 2.73 -21.26 8.41
N VAL A 7 1.94 -20.33 7.93
CA VAL A 7 0.55 -20.13 8.36
C VAL A 7 -0.26 -21.18 7.60
N GLY A 8 -0.77 -22.20 8.31
CA GLY A 8 -1.55 -23.27 7.68
C GLY A 8 -0.76 -24.32 6.89
N GLY A 9 0.58 -24.41 7.02
CA GLY A 9 1.40 -25.42 6.33
C GLY A 9 1.95 -25.03 4.95
N VAL A 10 1.42 -23.97 4.32
CA VAL A 10 1.87 -23.43 3.02
C VAL A 10 2.72 -22.19 3.25
N SER A 11 3.88 -22.03 2.58
CA SER A 11 4.70 -20.83 2.71
C SER A 11 4.00 -19.63 2.01
N PHE A 12 4.37 -18.40 2.41
CA PHE A 12 3.84 -17.20 1.77
C PHE A 12 4.11 -17.18 0.25
N ARG A 13 5.29 -17.64 -0.17
CA ARG A 13 5.64 -17.77 -1.59
C ARG A 13 4.73 -18.78 -2.29
N GLU A 14 4.53 -19.96 -1.71
CA GLU A 14 3.64 -20.97 -2.29
C GLU A 14 2.21 -20.46 -2.45
N SER A 15 1.71 -19.65 -1.51
CA SER A 15 0.39 -19.02 -1.62
C SER A 15 0.30 -18.05 -2.81
N VAL A 16 1.35 -17.23 -3.04
CA VAL A 16 1.42 -16.35 -4.23
C VAL A 16 1.50 -17.18 -5.51
N ASP A 17 2.34 -18.22 -5.55
CA ASP A 17 2.50 -19.09 -6.69
C ASP A 17 1.18 -19.81 -7.06
N HIS A 18 0.41 -20.27 -6.06
CA HIS A 18 -0.92 -20.87 -6.30
C HIS A 18 -1.92 -19.91 -6.94
N MET A 19 -1.94 -18.63 -6.50
CA MET A 19 -2.79 -17.62 -7.12
C MET A 19 -2.41 -17.38 -8.57
N VAL A 20 -1.11 -17.31 -8.86
CA VAL A 20 -0.57 -17.12 -10.21
C VAL A 20 -0.90 -18.30 -11.09
N ASP A 21 -0.67 -19.53 -10.62
CA ASP A 21 -0.99 -20.75 -11.36
C ASP A 21 -2.49 -20.81 -11.72
N HIS A 22 -3.37 -20.54 -10.75
CA HIS A 22 -4.81 -20.53 -11.00
C HIS A 22 -5.23 -19.46 -12.03
N ALA A 23 -4.67 -18.26 -11.96
CA ALA A 23 -4.94 -17.22 -12.95
C ALA A 23 -4.46 -17.62 -14.36
N ILE A 24 -3.28 -18.23 -14.46
CA ILE A 24 -2.72 -18.73 -15.73
C ILE A 24 -3.57 -19.86 -16.30
N ASP A 25 -4.06 -20.79 -15.48
CA ASP A 25 -4.97 -21.85 -15.90
C ASP A 25 -6.28 -21.30 -16.48
N ILE A 26 -6.88 -20.29 -15.82
CA ILE A 26 -8.07 -19.59 -16.35
C ILE A 26 -7.80 -18.93 -17.71
N MET A 27 -6.59 -18.37 -17.89
CA MET A 27 -6.19 -17.70 -19.14
C MET A 27 -5.73 -18.66 -20.23
N GLY A 28 -5.40 -19.91 -19.91
CA GLY A 28 -4.86 -20.89 -20.86
C GLY A 28 -3.50 -20.50 -21.43
N LEU A 29 -2.63 -19.88 -20.62
CA LEU A 29 -1.28 -19.52 -21.04
C LEU A 29 -0.37 -20.76 -21.04
N ASP A 30 0.67 -20.72 -21.88
CA ASP A 30 1.65 -21.79 -21.98
C ASP A 30 2.60 -21.88 -20.77
N ASP A 31 3.25 -23.05 -20.61
CA ASP A 31 4.13 -23.32 -19.48
C ASP A 31 5.36 -22.42 -19.45
N GLY A 32 5.86 -21.97 -20.59
CA GLY A 32 7.01 -21.03 -20.64
C GLY A 32 6.67 -19.68 -20.01
N LEU A 33 5.48 -19.15 -20.32
CA LEU A 33 4.96 -17.95 -19.66
C LEU A 33 4.69 -18.17 -18.17
N ARG A 34 4.17 -19.35 -17.79
CA ARG A 34 3.97 -19.73 -16.38
C ARG A 34 5.26 -19.61 -15.58
N GLU A 35 6.34 -20.21 -16.07
CA GLU A 35 7.64 -20.14 -15.41
C GLU A 35 8.18 -18.70 -15.36
N ALA A 36 8.06 -17.94 -16.45
CA ALA A 36 8.50 -16.55 -16.53
C ALA A 36 7.73 -15.64 -15.54
N MET A 37 6.44 -15.92 -15.28
CA MET A 37 5.64 -15.15 -14.32
C MET A 37 6.01 -15.40 -12.85
N LYS A 38 6.58 -16.56 -12.54
CA LYS A 38 6.89 -16.98 -11.17
C LYS A 38 8.35 -16.77 -10.79
N ALA A 39 9.24 -16.79 -11.76
CA ALA A 39 10.68 -16.69 -11.52
C ALA A 39 11.11 -15.25 -11.21
N CYS A 40 11.95 -15.08 -10.18
CA CYS A 40 12.70 -13.85 -10.03
C CYS A 40 13.82 -13.77 -11.08
N HIS A 41 13.89 -12.65 -11.83
CA HIS A 41 14.95 -12.43 -12.81
C HIS A 41 16.33 -12.38 -12.17
N SER A 42 16.43 -11.81 -10.98
CA SER A 42 17.70 -11.76 -10.26
C SER A 42 17.51 -11.50 -8.77
N VAL A 43 18.40 -12.10 -7.97
CA VAL A 43 18.47 -11.88 -6.54
C VAL A 43 19.91 -11.58 -6.14
N LEU A 44 20.09 -10.46 -5.49
CA LEU A 44 21.37 -10.07 -4.88
C LEU A 44 21.33 -10.34 -3.39
N GLN A 45 22.27 -11.15 -2.90
CA GLN A 45 22.58 -11.26 -1.47
C GLN A 45 23.91 -10.55 -1.21
N VAL A 46 23.97 -9.74 -0.17
CA VAL A 46 25.17 -9.06 0.29
C VAL A 46 25.41 -9.31 1.77
N SER A 47 26.67 -9.52 2.13
CA SER A 47 27.10 -9.56 3.53
C SER A 47 28.25 -8.57 3.70
N PHE A 48 28.16 -7.69 4.70
CA PHE A 48 29.09 -6.61 4.90
C PHE A 48 29.31 -6.30 6.38
N PRO A 49 30.54 -5.91 6.77
CA PRO A 49 30.83 -5.47 8.12
C PRO A 49 30.51 -3.98 8.30
N VAL A 50 30.03 -3.63 9.51
CA VAL A 50 29.93 -2.25 10.01
C VAL A 50 30.56 -2.22 11.40
N GLU A 51 31.33 -1.18 11.71
CA GLU A 51 31.86 -0.96 13.05
C GLU A 51 30.75 -0.44 13.98
N ILE A 52 30.41 -1.23 15.01
CA ILE A 52 29.44 -0.93 16.05
C ILE A 52 30.19 -0.97 17.37
N ASP A 53 30.24 0.15 18.08
CA ASP A 53 30.93 0.29 19.39
C ASP A 53 32.36 -0.24 19.40
N GLY A 54 33.13 0.06 18.32
CA GLY A 54 34.52 -0.34 18.17
C GLY A 54 34.74 -1.81 17.79
N ARG A 55 33.68 -2.52 17.37
CA ARG A 55 33.75 -3.92 16.91
C ARG A 55 33.08 -4.06 15.55
N ALA A 56 33.65 -4.91 14.70
CA ALA A 56 33.02 -5.26 13.44
C ALA A 56 31.83 -6.19 13.66
N GLU A 57 30.62 -5.78 13.25
CA GLU A 57 29.42 -6.59 13.24
C GLU A 57 29.02 -6.88 11.78
N MET A 58 28.65 -8.13 11.46
CA MET A 58 28.28 -8.57 10.12
C MET A 58 26.78 -8.46 9.90
N PHE A 59 26.39 -7.87 8.78
CA PHE A 59 25.01 -7.74 8.34
C PHE A 59 24.79 -8.46 7.02
N THR A 60 23.63 -9.10 6.86
CA THR A 60 23.24 -9.77 5.62
C THR A 60 21.92 -9.19 5.14
N GLY A 61 21.88 -8.84 3.86
CA GLY A 61 20.69 -8.30 3.23
C GLY A 61 20.52 -8.81 1.80
N TRP A 62 19.30 -8.62 1.29
CA TRP A 62 18.89 -9.08 -0.04
C TRP A 62 18.21 -7.95 -0.81
N ARG A 63 18.29 -8.04 -2.12
CA ARG A 63 17.47 -7.26 -3.04
C ARG A 63 17.09 -8.14 -4.24
N ALA A 64 15.80 -8.45 -4.39
CA ALA A 64 15.28 -9.23 -5.51
C ALA A 64 14.64 -8.30 -6.55
N THR A 65 14.87 -8.61 -7.83
CA THR A 65 14.11 -8.14 -8.97
C THR A 65 13.27 -9.31 -9.48
N HIS A 66 11.95 -9.23 -9.30
CA HIS A 66 11.07 -10.28 -9.77
C HIS A 66 10.86 -10.18 -11.28
N SER A 67 10.42 -9.04 -11.78
CA SER A 67 10.23 -8.81 -13.20
C SER A 67 10.63 -7.40 -13.57
N ASP A 68 11.44 -7.27 -14.60
CA ASP A 68 11.89 -6.01 -15.21
C ASP A 68 11.22 -5.75 -16.57
N HIS A 69 10.04 -6.36 -16.82
CA HIS A 69 9.22 -6.09 -18.00
C HIS A 69 8.91 -4.60 -18.19
N ARG A 70 9.04 -3.83 -17.14
CA ARG A 70 9.02 -2.35 -17.10
C ARG A 70 10.08 -1.85 -16.12
N LEU A 71 10.86 -0.87 -16.53
CA LEU A 71 11.87 -0.22 -15.68
C LEU A 71 11.41 1.18 -15.26
N PRO A 72 11.84 1.63 -14.06
CA PRO A 72 12.61 0.88 -13.08
C PRO A 72 11.76 -0.16 -12.34
N VAL A 73 12.42 -1.15 -11.72
CA VAL A 73 11.74 -2.03 -10.77
C VAL A 73 11.57 -1.33 -9.43
N LYS A 74 10.48 -1.59 -8.73
CA LYS A 74 10.05 -0.85 -7.52
C LYS A 74 9.66 -1.76 -6.39
N GLY A 75 10.09 -1.41 -5.17
CA GLY A 75 9.65 -2.10 -3.95
C GLY A 75 10.37 -1.65 -2.69
N GLY A 76 9.77 -1.91 -1.54
CA GLY A 76 10.29 -1.50 -0.23
C GLY A 76 11.56 -2.23 0.19
N ILE A 77 12.23 -1.69 1.21
CA ILE A 77 13.30 -2.34 1.96
C ILE A 77 12.83 -2.55 3.40
N ARG A 78 12.80 -3.81 3.84
CA ARG A 78 12.36 -4.22 5.17
C ARG A 78 13.57 -4.44 6.09
N TYR A 79 13.47 -3.93 7.32
CA TYR A 79 14.41 -4.25 8.40
C TYR A 79 13.69 -5.07 9.44
N ALA A 80 13.99 -6.37 9.49
CA ALA A 80 13.42 -7.29 10.47
C ALA A 80 14.30 -8.52 10.65
N THR A 81 14.21 -9.17 11.80
CA THR A 81 15.04 -10.33 12.16
C THR A 81 14.74 -11.59 11.34
N GLN A 82 13.52 -11.69 10.83
CA GLN A 82 13.05 -12.84 10.03
C GLN A 82 13.31 -12.70 8.52
N VAL A 83 13.82 -11.56 8.06
CA VAL A 83 14.09 -11.35 6.63
C VAL A 83 15.04 -12.42 6.10
N ASP A 84 14.61 -13.10 5.06
CA ASP A 84 15.40 -14.04 4.28
C ASP A 84 15.16 -13.87 2.77
N GLN A 85 15.79 -14.71 1.97
CA GLN A 85 15.70 -14.64 0.52
C GLN A 85 14.28 -14.99 0.02
N ASP A 86 13.69 -16.05 0.57
CA ASP A 86 12.36 -16.55 0.14
C ASP A 86 11.28 -15.50 0.37
N GLU A 87 11.29 -14.84 1.54
CA GLU A 87 10.37 -13.73 1.84
C GLU A 87 10.56 -12.56 0.86
N VAL A 88 11.82 -12.18 0.60
CA VAL A 88 12.13 -11.05 -0.31
C VAL A 88 11.70 -11.35 -1.73
N GLU A 89 11.88 -12.58 -2.24
CA GLU A 89 11.43 -12.98 -3.57
C GLU A 89 9.89 -12.98 -3.68
N ALA A 90 9.18 -13.55 -2.72
CA ALA A 90 7.71 -13.56 -2.69
C ALA A 90 7.13 -12.14 -2.68
N LEU A 91 7.68 -11.27 -1.85
CA LEU A 91 7.26 -9.87 -1.78
C LEU A 91 7.63 -9.07 -3.06
N ALA A 92 8.71 -9.43 -3.77
CA ALA A 92 9.06 -8.84 -5.06
C ALA A 92 8.06 -9.25 -6.16
N ALA A 93 7.59 -10.52 -6.15
CA ALA A 93 6.54 -10.99 -7.03
C ALA A 93 5.23 -10.22 -6.82
N LEU A 94 4.79 -10.08 -5.57
CA LEU A 94 3.60 -9.28 -5.24
C LEU A 94 3.73 -7.83 -5.72
N MET A 95 4.91 -7.22 -5.64
CA MET A 95 5.12 -5.86 -6.16
C MET A 95 4.93 -5.79 -7.67
N THR A 96 5.36 -6.80 -8.44
CA THR A 96 5.13 -6.88 -9.88
C THR A 96 3.63 -6.87 -10.20
N TYR A 97 2.86 -7.76 -9.57
CA TYR A 97 1.41 -7.86 -9.80
C TYR A 97 0.69 -6.60 -9.34
N LYS A 98 1.03 -6.08 -8.16
CA LYS A 98 0.44 -4.85 -7.63
C LYS A 98 0.64 -3.65 -8.57
N CYS A 99 1.85 -3.44 -9.09
CA CYS A 99 2.12 -2.36 -10.05
C CYS A 99 1.32 -2.54 -11.34
N ALA A 100 1.18 -3.77 -11.85
CA ALA A 100 0.40 -4.08 -13.04
C ALA A 100 -1.11 -3.87 -12.84
N ILE A 101 -1.66 -4.25 -11.68
CA ILE A 101 -3.08 -4.04 -11.32
C ILE A 101 -3.45 -2.56 -11.41
N VAL A 102 -2.67 -1.69 -10.78
CA VAL A 102 -2.97 -0.25 -10.71
C VAL A 102 -2.34 0.56 -11.86
N ASP A 103 -1.86 -0.13 -12.89
CA ASP A 103 -1.23 0.43 -14.09
C ASP A 103 -0.10 1.44 -13.81
N VAL A 104 0.68 1.19 -12.78
CA VAL A 104 1.89 1.96 -12.51
C VAL A 104 3.04 1.33 -13.32
N PRO A 105 3.78 2.13 -14.14
CA PRO A 105 4.76 1.59 -15.07
C PRO A 105 6.08 1.17 -14.40
N PHE A 106 5.98 0.31 -13.40
CA PHE A 106 7.10 -0.28 -12.69
C PHE A 106 7.10 -1.81 -12.82
N GLY A 107 8.29 -2.39 -12.90
CA GLY A 107 8.51 -3.78 -12.56
C GLY A 107 8.52 -3.99 -11.04
N GLY A 108 8.65 -5.22 -10.59
CA GLY A 108 8.61 -5.59 -9.17
C GLY A 108 9.98 -5.86 -8.57
N SER A 109 10.21 -5.30 -7.40
CA SER A 109 11.42 -5.53 -6.60
C SER A 109 11.08 -5.52 -5.11
N LYS A 110 11.91 -6.15 -4.31
CA LYS A 110 11.85 -6.08 -2.85
C LYS A 110 13.25 -6.23 -2.28
N GLY A 111 13.50 -5.62 -1.13
CA GLY A 111 14.74 -5.81 -0.40
C GLY A 111 14.50 -5.96 1.09
N GLY A 112 15.52 -6.43 1.76
CA GLY A 112 15.49 -6.53 3.20
C GLY A 112 16.88 -6.66 3.80
N LEU A 113 17.00 -6.30 5.06
CA LEU A 113 18.20 -6.45 5.87
C LEU A 113 17.80 -7.17 7.16
N MET A 114 18.49 -8.28 7.45
CA MET A 114 18.23 -9.09 8.64
C MET A 114 18.81 -8.39 9.87
N LEU A 115 18.00 -7.57 10.54
CA LEU A 115 18.32 -6.91 11.80
C LEU A 115 17.06 -6.50 12.57
N ASP A 116 17.20 -6.33 13.89
CA ASP A 116 16.20 -5.67 14.72
C ASP A 116 16.58 -4.17 14.85
N PRO A 117 15.85 -3.24 14.19
CA PRO A 117 16.22 -1.82 14.22
C PRO A 117 16.15 -1.20 15.63
N LYS A 118 15.42 -1.82 16.57
CA LYS A 118 15.31 -1.33 17.96
C LYS A 118 16.59 -1.57 18.78
N ARG A 119 17.48 -2.44 18.32
CA ARG A 119 18.76 -2.76 18.99
C ARG A 119 19.87 -1.74 18.74
N TYR A 120 19.68 -0.85 17.76
CA TYR A 120 20.71 0.08 17.31
C TYR A 120 20.30 1.54 17.57
N THR A 121 21.27 2.36 17.91
CA THR A 121 21.09 3.80 17.98
C THR A 121 20.85 4.37 16.57
N ARG A 122 20.39 5.62 16.51
CA ARG A 122 20.19 6.32 15.24
C ARG A 122 21.45 6.34 14.38
N ASP A 123 22.59 6.67 15.00
CA ASP A 123 23.87 6.82 14.28
C ASP A 123 24.38 5.46 13.78
N GLN A 124 24.19 4.40 14.58
CA GLN A 124 24.50 3.02 14.17
C GLN A 124 23.60 2.58 13.00
N LEU A 125 22.28 2.83 13.07
CA LEU A 125 21.36 2.55 11.95
C LEU A 125 21.73 3.34 10.70
N GLU A 126 22.17 4.60 10.84
CA GLU A 126 22.65 5.40 9.72
C GLU A 126 23.87 4.75 9.05
N ALA A 127 24.86 4.34 9.84
CA ALA A 127 26.07 3.68 9.34
C ALA A 127 25.74 2.37 8.60
N ILE A 128 24.85 1.53 9.19
CA ILE A 128 24.39 0.27 8.59
C ILE A 128 23.63 0.54 7.29
N THR A 129 22.69 1.49 7.28
CA THR A 129 21.86 1.82 6.12
C THR A 129 22.70 2.39 4.97
N ARG A 130 23.63 3.29 5.27
CA ARG A 130 24.55 3.84 4.25
C ARG A 130 25.47 2.77 3.67
N ARG A 131 25.95 1.85 4.49
CA ARG A 131 26.78 0.74 4.02
C ARG A 131 25.98 -0.21 3.14
N PHE A 132 24.77 -0.59 3.54
CA PHE A 132 23.86 -1.38 2.72
C PHE A 132 23.51 -0.69 1.39
N ALA A 133 23.15 0.60 1.44
CA ALA A 133 22.88 1.39 0.23
C ALA A 133 24.07 1.36 -0.73
N ARG A 134 25.30 1.49 -0.22
CA ARG A 134 26.51 1.40 -1.05
C ARG A 134 26.64 0.05 -1.73
N GLU A 135 26.41 -1.06 -1.01
CA GLU A 135 26.43 -2.41 -1.60
C GLU A 135 25.43 -2.55 -2.75
N LEU A 136 24.21 -2.00 -2.58
CA LEU A 136 23.20 -2.00 -3.62
C LEU A 136 23.56 -1.13 -4.82
N ILE A 137 24.13 0.06 -4.58
CA ILE A 137 24.55 1.01 -5.63
C ILE A 137 25.68 0.44 -6.46
N ASP A 138 26.75 -0.05 -5.83
CA ASP A 138 27.95 -0.60 -6.50
C ASP A 138 27.59 -1.80 -7.39
N LYS A 139 26.47 -2.50 -7.11
CA LYS A 139 25.95 -3.65 -7.86
C LYS A 139 24.74 -3.32 -8.73
N GLN A 140 24.41 -2.04 -8.89
CA GLN A 140 23.31 -1.53 -9.72
C GLN A 140 21.89 -1.94 -9.27
N TYR A 141 21.72 -2.33 -8.00
CA TYR A 141 20.41 -2.62 -7.39
C TYR A 141 19.80 -1.43 -6.65
N LEU A 142 20.35 -0.24 -6.81
CA LEU A 142 19.80 1.05 -6.36
C LEU A 142 20.21 2.14 -7.34
N SER A 143 19.26 2.61 -8.17
CA SER A 143 19.46 3.72 -9.10
C SER A 143 18.12 4.29 -9.57
N PRO A 144 18.05 5.55 -10.05
CA PRO A 144 16.82 6.16 -10.56
C PRO A 144 16.21 5.43 -11.75
N ALA A 145 17.02 4.79 -12.58
CA ALA A 145 16.63 4.23 -13.86
C ALA A 145 16.32 2.72 -13.80
N GLN A 146 16.89 1.99 -12.83
CA GLN A 146 16.78 0.52 -12.84
C GLN A 146 16.06 -0.04 -11.62
N ASN A 147 16.39 0.40 -10.41
CA ASN A 147 15.84 -0.21 -9.19
C ASN A 147 15.69 0.83 -8.09
N VAL A 148 14.43 1.14 -7.74
CA VAL A 148 14.05 2.24 -6.87
C VAL A 148 13.44 1.73 -5.58
N PRO A 149 14.20 1.71 -4.46
CA PRO A 149 13.67 1.38 -3.14
C PRO A 149 12.61 2.34 -2.63
N ALA A 150 11.87 1.86 -1.62
CA ALA A 150 10.90 2.62 -0.84
C ALA A 150 10.92 2.15 0.62
N PRO A 151 10.25 2.86 1.55
CA PRO A 151 10.07 2.37 2.92
C PRO A 151 9.22 1.09 2.97
N ASP A 152 9.49 0.28 3.99
CA ASP A 152 8.73 -0.90 4.40
C ASP A 152 8.84 -1.06 5.93
N MET A 153 8.45 -2.20 6.48
CA MET A 153 8.57 -2.49 7.92
C MET A 153 10.01 -2.24 8.41
N GLY A 154 10.15 -1.51 9.51
CA GLY A 154 11.43 -1.19 10.10
C GLY A 154 12.23 -0.08 9.41
N THR A 155 11.73 0.49 8.30
CA THR A 155 12.32 1.65 7.62
C THR A 155 11.29 2.75 7.39
N GLY A 156 11.79 3.97 7.13
CA GLY A 156 10.95 5.13 6.92
C GLY A 156 11.63 6.22 6.08
N PRO A 157 11.07 7.43 6.10
CA PRO A 157 11.63 8.57 5.37
C PRO A 157 13.10 8.86 5.72
N ARG A 158 13.49 8.61 6.96
CA ARG A 158 14.85 8.82 7.47
C ARG A 158 15.85 7.91 6.75
N GLU A 159 15.59 6.61 6.66
CA GLU A 159 16.43 5.63 5.99
C GLU A 159 16.53 5.93 4.48
N MET A 160 15.40 6.30 3.86
CA MET A 160 15.39 6.73 2.47
C MET A 160 16.22 8.01 2.25
N GLY A 161 16.20 8.94 3.21
CA GLY A 161 17.07 10.12 3.20
C GLY A 161 18.56 9.77 3.22
N TRP A 162 18.96 8.79 4.03
CA TRP A 162 20.36 8.31 4.06
C TRP A 162 20.77 7.60 2.76
N MET A 163 19.86 6.83 2.17
CA MET A 163 20.13 6.13 0.89
C MET A 163 20.31 7.12 -0.26
N VAL A 164 19.43 8.13 -0.40
CA VAL A 164 19.55 9.13 -1.46
C VAL A 164 20.79 10.00 -1.29
N ASP A 165 21.18 10.36 -0.06
CA ASP A 165 22.41 11.11 0.19
C ASP A 165 23.66 10.27 -0.14
N THR A 166 23.62 8.96 0.15
CA THR A 166 24.72 8.03 -0.23
C THR A 166 24.87 7.96 -1.74
N TYR A 167 23.74 7.82 -2.49
CA TYR A 167 23.74 7.82 -3.95
C TYR A 167 24.33 9.14 -4.51
N ARG A 168 23.84 10.28 -4.03
CA ARG A 168 24.29 11.61 -4.46
C ARG A 168 25.80 11.81 -4.28
N ARG A 169 26.36 11.31 -3.17
CA ARG A 169 27.81 11.41 -2.92
C ARG A 169 28.65 10.56 -3.89
N LEU A 170 28.12 9.43 -4.33
CA LEU A 170 28.79 8.54 -5.29
C LEU A 170 28.64 9.05 -6.73
N PHE A 171 27.49 9.65 -7.05
CA PHE A 171 27.16 10.18 -8.38
C PHE A 171 26.80 11.67 -8.33
N PRO A 172 27.74 12.57 -8.02
CA PRO A 172 27.43 13.99 -7.82
C PRO A 172 26.95 14.71 -9.08
N ASN A 173 27.16 14.12 -10.25
CA ASN A 173 26.74 14.69 -11.54
C ASN A 173 25.40 14.10 -12.05
N ASP A 174 24.80 13.15 -11.36
CA ASP A 174 23.49 12.61 -11.73
C ASP A 174 22.39 13.56 -11.26
N ILE A 175 21.83 14.34 -12.18
CA ILE A 175 20.75 15.29 -11.89
C ILE A 175 19.48 14.59 -11.42
N ASN A 176 19.29 13.30 -11.72
CA ASN A 176 18.14 12.49 -11.35
C ASN A 176 18.30 11.77 -10.00
N TYR A 177 19.38 12.04 -9.25
CA TYR A 177 19.69 11.34 -8.00
C TYR A 177 18.53 11.25 -7.01
N MET A 178 17.64 12.25 -6.98
CA MET A 178 16.46 12.24 -6.12
C MET A 178 15.47 11.12 -6.46
N GLY A 179 15.45 10.64 -7.70
CA GLY A 179 14.62 9.54 -8.18
C GLY A 179 15.11 8.15 -7.74
N CYS A 180 16.32 8.03 -7.16
CA CYS A 180 16.87 6.72 -6.82
C CYS A 180 16.15 5.98 -5.68
N VAL A 181 15.37 6.68 -4.87
CA VAL A 181 14.46 6.13 -3.84
C VAL A 181 13.19 6.97 -3.74
N THR A 182 12.10 6.40 -3.19
CA THR A 182 10.87 7.14 -2.86
C THR A 182 10.52 7.00 -1.39
N GLY A 183 9.60 7.83 -0.90
CA GLY A 183 9.25 7.90 0.53
C GLY A 183 10.25 8.69 1.36
N LYS A 184 10.98 9.60 0.73
CA LYS A 184 11.91 10.54 1.38
C LYS A 184 11.17 11.58 2.21
N PRO A 185 11.86 12.27 3.14
CA PRO A 185 11.34 13.50 3.73
C PRO A 185 10.93 14.52 2.65
N VAL A 186 9.86 15.27 2.87
CA VAL A 186 9.32 16.24 1.90
C VAL A 186 10.36 17.29 1.52
N GLU A 187 11.16 17.73 2.49
CA GLU A 187 12.25 18.70 2.32
C GLU A 187 13.38 18.17 1.40
N HIS A 188 13.49 16.85 1.29
CA HIS A 188 14.51 16.15 0.50
C HIS A 188 13.94 15.49 -0.77
N GLY A 189 12.85 16.03 -1.32
CA GLY A 189 12.27 15.56 -2.56
C GLY A 189 11.14 14.54 -2.40
N GLY A 190 10.67 14.28 -1.18
CA GLY A 190 9.46 13.53 -0.93
C GLY A 190 8.20 14.29 -1.33
N VAL A 191 7.11 13.61 -1.60
CA VAL A 191 5.82 14.20 -2.00
C VAL A 191 4.87 14.28 -0.81
N ARG A 192 4.08 15.35 -0.73
CA ARG A 192 3.00 15.48 0.24
C ARG A 192 1.91 14.45 -0.04
N GLY A 193 1.24 13.98 1.03
CA GLY A 193 0.20 12.95 0.93
C GLY A 193 0.73 11.50 0.94
N ARG A 194 2.06 11.29 0.90
CA ARG A 194 2.64 9.93 0.91
C ARG A 194 2.30 9.14 2.17
N ASN A 195 2.27 9.80 3.33
CA ASN A 195 1.99 9.15 4.61
C ASN A 195 0.56 8.59 4.67
N GLU A 196 -0.42 9.33 4.16
CA GLU A 196 -1.82 8.92 4.16
C GLU A 196 -2.19 8.02 2.97
N ALA A 197 -1.33 7.93 1.96
CA ALA A 197 -1.67 7.36 0.65
C ALA A 197 -2.25 5.94 0.70
N THR A 198 -1.74 5.07 1.56
CA THR A 198 -2.24 3.69 1.65
C THR A 198 -3.63 3.65 2.30
N GLY A 199 -3.83 4.32 3.44
CA GLY A 199 -5.14 4.40 4.08
C GLY A 199 -6.16 5.17 3.24
N ARG A 200 -5.74 6.21 2.52
CA ARG A 200 -6.56 6.93 1.54
C ARG A 200 -6.95 6.01 0.37
N GLY A 201 -6.04 5.17 -0.09
CA GLY A 201 -6.31 4.16 -1.12
C GLY A 201 -7.37 3.16 -0.69
N VAL A 202 -7.34 2.69 0.56
CA VAL A 202 -8.39 1.84 1.14
C VAL A 202 -9.76 2.53 1.10
N GLN A 203 -9.83 3.80 1.51
CA GLN A 203 -11.05 4.59 1.41
C GLN A 203 -11.57 4.69 -0.03
N TYR A 204 -10.71 4.99 -0.99
CA TYR A 204 -11.10 5.10 -2.40
C TYR A 204 -11.55 3.76 -2.98
N ALA A 205 -10.91 2.65 -2.59
CA ALA A 205 -11.35 1.31 -2.97
C ALA A 205 -12.77 1.01 -2.46
N LEU A 206 -13.06 1.33 -1.20
CA LEU A 206 -14.39 1.18 -0.63
C LEU A 206 -15.41 2.11 -1.28
N ARG A 207 -15.06 3.38 -1.51
CA ARG A 207 -15.95 4.32 -2.23
C ARG A 207 -16.31 3.80 -3.61
N GLU A 208 -15.37 3.24 -4.36
CA GLU A 208 -15.64 2.73 -5.69
C GLU A 208 -16.47 1.44 -5.66
N PHE A 209 -16.26 0.57 -4.66
CA PHE A 209 -17.12 -0.59 -4.41
C PHE A 209 -18.57 -0.16 -4.20
N PHE A 210 -18.83 0.81 -3.32
CA PHE A 210 -20.18 1.29 -3.02
C PHE A 210 -20.82 2.14 -4.13
N ARG A 211 -20.04 2.71 -5.05
CA ARG A 211 -20.59 3.36 -6.26
C ARG A 211 -21.21 2.37 -7.25
N ASN A 212 -20.92 1.09 -7.10
CA ASN A 212 -21.47 0.02 -7.93
C ASN A 212 -22.56 -0.71 -7.15
N GLU A 213 -23.81 -0.29 -7.31
CA GLU A 213 -24.96 -0.86 -6.60
C GLU A 213 -25.06 -2.39 -6.75
N GLU A 214 -24.72 -2.94 -7.92
CA GLU A 214 -24.70 -4.38 -8.15
C GLU A 214 -23.70 -5.11 -7.25
N GLU A 215 -22.50 -4.53 -7.03
CA GLU A 215 -21.46 -5.12 -6.19
C GLU A 215 -21.82 -4.99 -4.71
N SER A 216 -22.30 -3.82 -4.27
CA SER A 216 -22.73 -3.61 -2.88
C SER A 216 -23.97 -4.43 -2.53
N ASP A 217 -24.93 -4.56 -3.45
CA ASP A 217 -26.14 -5.43 -3.24
C ASP A 217 -25.75 -6.91 -3.14
N ARG A 218 -24.75 -7.37 -3.92
CA ARG A 218 -24.24 -8.75 -3.83
C ARG A 218 -23.65 -9.06 -2.46
N ALA A 219 -22.97 -8.08 -1.84
CA ALA A 219 -22.46 -8.18 -0.48
C ALA A 219 -23.56 -7.97 0.59
N GLY A 220 -24.80 -7.70 0.20
CA GLY A 220 -25.87 -7.35 1.13
C GLY A 220 -25.74 -5.96 1.75
N LEU A 221 -24.90 -5.09 1.19
CA LEU A 221 -24.59 -3.75 1.69
C LEU A 221 -25.25 -2.69 0.81
N LYS A 222 -26.46 -2.27 1.17
CA LYS A 222 -27.22 -1.26 0.41
C LYS A 222 -26.79 0.16 0.76
N GLY A 223 -26.90 1.07 -0.21
CA GLY A 223 -26.60 2.50 -0.06
C GLY A 223 -25.12 2.81 -0.16
N ASP A 224 -24.69 3.87 0.48
CA ASP A 224 -23.29 4.31 0.51
C ASP A 224 -22.57 3.87 1.81
N LEU A 225 -21.41 4.45 2.06
CA LEU A 225 -20.60 4.17 3.27
C LEU A 225 -21.18 4.77 4.55
N SER A 226 -22.11 5.73 4.44
CA SER A 226 -22.65 6.41 5.61
C SER A 226 -23.41 5.43 6.53
N GLY A 227 -23.06 5.46 7.80
CA GLY A 227 -23.63 4.58 8.81
C GLY A 227 -23.19 3.11 8.76
N LYS A 228 -22.32 2.70 7.82
CA LYS A 228 -21.76 1.35 7.80
C LYS A 228 -20.86 1.12 9.00
N ARG A 229 -21.03 -0.03 9.65
CA ARG A 229 -20.26 -0.44 10.83
C ARG A 229 -18.93 -1.04 10.37
N VAL A 230 -17.83 -0.44 10.82
CA VAL A 230 -16.47 -0.78 10.40
C VAL A 230 -15.65 -1.23 11.59
N ILE A 231 -14.98 -2.37 11.46
CA ILE A 231 -13.93 -2.83 12.40
C ILE A 231 -12.58 -2.69 11.74
N VAL A 232 -11.62 -2.06 12.41
CA VAL A 232 -10.26 -1.87 11.90
C VAL A 232 -9.27 -2.59 12.80
N GLN A 233 -8.47 -3.49 12.22
CA GLN A 233 -7.37 -4.12 12.93
C GLN A 233 -6.07 -3.38 12.64
N GLY A 234 -5.46 -2.84 13.68
CA GLY A 234 -4.26 -2.03 13.60
C GLY A 234 -4.56 -0.55 13.44
N LEU A 235 -4.07 0.26 14.39
CA LEU A 235 -4.11 1.73 14.34
C LEU A 235 -2.71 2.29 14.07
N GLY A 236 -2.00 1.64 13.14
CA GLY A 236 -0.76 2.13 12.54
C GLY A 236 -1.04 3.15 11.45
N ASN A 237 -0.03 3.43 10.62
CA ASN A 237 -0.17 4.43 9.54
C ASN A 237 -1.37 4.16 8.62
N VAL A 238 -1.56 2.91 8.19
CA VAL A 238 -2.63 2.53 7.25
C VAL A 238 -3.99 2.56 7.91
N GLY A 239 -4.14 1.83 9.03
CA GLY A 239 -5.43 1.71 9.70
C GLY A 239 -5.93 3.02 10.28
N TYR A 240 -5.04 3.86 10.85
CA TYR A 240 -5.42 5.19 11.31
C TYR A 240 -6.00 6.04 10.17
N HIS A 241 -5.29 6.17 9.04
CA HIS A 241 -5.77 6.99 7.94
C HIS A 241 -7.05 6.42 7.30
N ALA A 242 -7.16 5.10 7.15
CA ALA A 242 -8.39 4.47 6.66
C ALA A 242 -9.58 4.78 7.57
N ALA A 243 -9.45 4.51 8.88
CA ALA A 243 -10.49 4.78 9.88
C ALA A 243 -10.87 6.26 9.94
N TYR A 244 -9.86 7.14 9.93
CA TYR A 244 -10.03 8.59 9.98
C TYR A 244 -10.85 9.11 8.79
N PHE A 245 -10.47 8.73 7.55
CA PHE A 245 -11.15 9.22 6.37
C PHE A 245 -12.56 8.64 6.23
N LEU A 246 -12.74 7.34 6.50
CA LEU A 246 -14.05 6.72 6.47
C LEU A 246 -15.02 7.36 7.47
N SER A 247 -14.56 7.67 8.69
CA SER A 247 -15.42 8.29 9.69
C SER A 247 -15.70 9.77 9.37
N ARG A 248 -14.70 10.55 8.96
CA ARG A 248 -14.81 12.01 8.78
C ARG A 248 -15.41 12.43 7.46
N GLU A 249 -15.10 11.71 6.39
CA GLU A 249 -15.51 12.10 5.03
C GLU A 249 -16.69 11.28 4.50
N ASP A 250 -16.80 10.01 4.90
CA ASP A 250 -17.85 9.10 4.43
C ASP A 250 -18.90 8.80 5.51
N HIS A 251 -18.74 9.34 6.72
CA HIS A 251 -19.66 9.15 7.85
C HIS A 251 -19.92 7.68 8.21
N ALA A 252 -18.94 6.81 7.95
CA ALA A 252 -18.98 5.43 8.42
C ALA A 252 -18.75 5.38 9.94
N LEU A 253 -19.34 4.40 10.60
CA LEU A 253 -19.20 4.17 12.03
C LEU A 253 -18.05 3.19 12.29
N VAL A 254 -16.88 3.68 12.71
CA VAL A 254 -15.80 2.80 13.17
C VAL A 254 -16.15 2.32 14.57
N THR A 255 -16.74 1.13 14.66
CA THR A 255 -17.29 0.59 15.91
C THR A 255 -16.25 -0.13 16.75
N ALA A 256 -15.13 -0.59 16.15
CA ALA A 256 -14.05 -1.16 16.92
C ALA A 256 -12.68 -0.94 16.25
N VAL A 257 -11.66 -0.80 17.09
CA VAL A 257 -10.25 -0.79 16.70
C VAL A 257 -9.49 -1.82 17.52
N ILE A 258 -8.76 -2.71 16.83
CA ILE A 258 -7.96 -3.78 17.44
C ILE A 258 -6.48 -3.41 17.36
N GLU A 259 -5.77 -3.54 18.47
CA GLU A 259 -4.33 -3.33 18.60
C GLU A 259 -3.66 -4.50 19.31
N SER A 260 -2.33 -4.43 19.44
CA SER A 260 -1.53 -5.53 20.02
C SER A 260 -1.81 -5.76 21.52
N ASP A 261 -2.33 -4.76 22.22
CA ASP A 261 -2.65 -4.81 23.64
C ASP A 261 -4.15 -5.10 23.92
N GLY A 262 -4.97 -5.23 22.87
CA GLY A 262 -6.40 -5.48 22.98
C GLY A 262 -7.21 -4.72 21.94
N ALA A 263 -8.47 -4.45 22.24
CA ALA A 263 -9.34 -3.70 21.35
C ALA A 263 -10.21 -2.70 22.14
N VAL A 264 -10.66 -1.65 21.45
CA VAL A 264 -11.65 -0.70 21.96
C VAL A 264 -12.89 -0.76 21.09
N ILE A 265 -14.07 -0.86 21.72
CA ILE A 265 -15.37 -1.03 21.09
C ILE A 265 -16.29 0.12 21.49
N ASN A 266 -16.97 0.73 20.53
CA ASN A 266 -18.02 1.70 20.73
C ASN A 266 -19.02 1.60 19.58
N GLU A 267 -20.24 1.10 19.86
CA GLU A 267 -21.28 0.90 18.86
C GLU A 267 -21.78 2.22 18.22
N ASP A 268 -21.61 3.34 18.90
CA ASP A 268 -21.94 4.69 18.39
C ASP A 268 -20.82 5.30 17.54
N GLY A 269 -19.69 4.60 17.38
CA GLY A 269 -18.51 5.03 16.65
C GLY A 269 -17.42 5.61 17.56
N LEU A 270 -16.19 5.31 17.24
CA LEU A 270 -14.98 5.76 17.93
C LEU A 270 -14.49 7.11 17.36
N ASP A 271 -14.06 8.00 18.26
CA ASP A 271 -13.24 9.16 17.86
C ASP A 271 -11.80 8.69 17.57
N ILE A 272 -11.50 8.57 16.28
CA ILE A 272 -10.21 8.02 15.81
C ILE A 272 -9.03 8.90 16.16
N ASP A 273 -9.21 10.24 16.15
CA ASP A 273 -8.14 11.18 16.55
C ASP A 273 -7.85 11.07 18.04
N ALA A 274 -8.89 11.04 18.88
CA ALA A 274 -8.74 10.91 20.32
C ALA A 274 -8.09 9.56 20.68
N LEU A 275 -8.50 8.46 20.03
CA LEU A 275 -7.92 7.13 20.24
C LEU A 275 -6.46 7.04 19.79
N SER A 276 -6.12 7.63 18.65
CA SER A 276 -4.75 7.68 18.14
C SER A 276 -3.82 8.51 19.09
N ASN A 277 -4.30 9.64 19.57
CA ASN A 277 -3.57 10.47 20.53
C ASN A 277 -3.37 9.73 21.86
N HIS A 278 -4.40 9.01 22.35
CA HIS A 278 -4.28 8.15 23.52
C HIS A 278 -3.20 7.09 23.34
N LYS A 279 -3.24 6.35 22.20
CA LYS A 279 -2.23 5.35 21.87
C LYS A 279 -0.82 5.92 21.85
N LEU A 280 -0.62 7.09 21.24
CA LEU A 280 0.68 7.76 21.20
C LEU A 280 1.20 8.15 22.61
N ALA A 281 0.30 8.55 23.49
CA ALA A 281 0.66 8.97 24.85
C ALA A 281 0.92 7.80 25.80
N HIS A 282 0.22 6.67 25.64
CA HIS A 282 0.22 5.55 26.59
C HIS A 282 0.87 4.27 26.04
N GLY A 283 1.14 4.21 24.73
CA GLY A 283 1.78 3.06 24.07
C GLY A 283 0.81 1.95 23.65
N GLY A 284 -0.50 2.09 23.92
CA GLY A 284 -1.55 1.14 23.58
C GLY A 284 -2.93 1.76 23.61
N VAL A 285 -3.96 0.94 23.46
CA VAL A 285 -5.37 1.39 23.48
C VAL A 285 -6.07 1.12 24.81
N GLU A 286 -5.44 0.37 25.70
CA GLU A 286 -5.96 0.13 27.06
C GLU A 286 -6.16 1.45 27.80
N GLY A 287 -7.28 1.57 28.52
CA GLY A 287 -7.62 2.75 29.31
C GLY A 287 -8.22 3.92 28.54
N PHE A 288 -8.45 3.79 27.22
CA PHE A 288 -9.16 4.81 26.45
C PHE A 288 -10.61 4.96 26.91
N GLN A 289 -11.02 6.18 27.24
CA GLN A 289 -12.34 6.45 27.86
C GLN A 289 -13.48 6.58 26.82
N GLY A 290 -13.17 6.53 25.52
CA GLY A 290 -14.16 6.68 24.45
C GLY A 290 -14.83 5.38 24.00
N GLY A 291 -14.63 4.26 24.71
CA GLY A 291 -15.20 2.95 24.38
C GLY A 291 -14.93 1.91 25.48
N ILE A 292 -15.37 0.69 25.23
CA ILE A 292 -15.16 -0.47 26.11
C ILE A 292 -13.91 -1.20 25.67
N PHE A 293 -12.99 -1.44 26.58
CA PHE A 293 -11.75 -2.20 26.31
C PHE A 293 -12.02 -3.70 26.40
N GLU A 294 -11.60 -4.44 25.37
CA GLU A 294 -11.57 -5.92 25.32
C GLU A 294 -10.11 -6.37 25.20
N PRO A 295 -9.56 -7.07 26.20
CA PRO A 295 -8.16 -7.48 26.17
C PRO A 295 -7.85 -8.55 25.12
N ASP A 296 -8.85 -9.32 24.66
CA ASP A 296 -8.71 -10.30 23.59
C ASP A 296 -9.20 -9.73 22.25
N GLY A 297 -8.31 -9.05 21.55
CA GLY A 297 -8.61 -8.46 20.25
C GLY A 297 -9.04 -9.47 19.18
N SER A 298 -8.69 -10.78 19.34
CA SER A 298 -9.09 -11.80 18.36
C SER A 298 -10.61 -12.01 18.33
N LYS A 299 -11.30 -11.90 19.46
CA LYS A 299 -12.76 -11.96 19.54
C LYS A 299 -13.46 -10.83 18.82
N VAL A 300 -12.78 -9.67 18.73
CA VAL A 300 -13.35 -8.48 18.12
C VAL A 300 -13.35 -8.58 16.59
N LEU A 301 -12.48 -9.38 15.99
CA LEU A 301 -12.54 -9.73 14.56
C LEU A 301 -13.85 -10.44 14.18
N GLU A 302 -14.46 -11.15 15.14
CA GLU A 302 -15.67 -11.96 14.94
C GLU A 302 -16.98 -11.22 15.31
N LEU A 303 -16.87 -9.94 15.72
CA LEU A 303 -18.06 -9.13 16.00
C LEU A 303 -18.84 -8.81 14.72
N ASP A 304 -20.11 -8.51 14.91
CA ASP A 304 -20.99 -8.12 13.81
C ASP A 304 -20.60 -6.75 13.26
N CYS A 305 -20.30 -6.69 11.96
CA CYS A 305 -19.98 -5.46 11.24
C CYS A 305 -20.27 -5.61 9.75
N ASP A 306 -20.41 -4.48 9.06
CA ASP A 306 -20.55 -4.45 7.61
C ASP A 306 -19.20 -4.66 6.91
N ILE A 307 -18.15 -4.00 7.42
CA ILE A 307 -16.82 -3.95 6.80
C ILE A 307 -15.76 -4.28 7.85
N LEU A 308 -14.88 -5.22 7.52
CA LEU A 308 -13.66 -5.53 8.29
C LEU A 308 -12.43 -5.08 7.52
N ILE A 309 -11.56 -4.29 8.18
CA ILE A 309 -10.33 -3.77 7.59
C ILE A 309 -9.11 -4.29 8.37
N PRO A 310 -8.54 -5.43 7.99
CA PRO A 310 -7.26 -5.89 8.55
C PRO A 310 -6.11 -5.03 7.99
N ALA A 311 -5.49 -4.21 8.86
CA ALA A 311 -4.47 -3.23 8.50
C ALA A 311 -3.16 -3.38 9.31
N ALA A 312 -2.94 -4.53 9.95
CA ALA A 312 -1.78 -4.76 10.81
C ALA A 312 -0.89 -5.89 10.30
N LEU A 313 -1.31 -7.14 10.42
CA LEU A 313 -0.48 -8.32 10.22
C LEU A 313 -1.02 -9.21 9.09
N GLU A 314 -0.13 -10.02 8.53
CA GLU A 314 -0.45 -11.13 7.66
C GLU A 314 -1.10 -12.30 8.44
N GLY A 315 -1.93 -13.11 7.77
CA GLY A 315 -2.49 -14.33 8.30
C GLY A 315 -3.35 -14.17 9.56
N VAL A 316 -4.07 -13.07 9.73
CA VAL A 316 -4.95 -12.85 10.91
C VAL A 316 -6.31 -13.50 10.74
N ILE A 317 -6.73 -13.77 9.49
CA ILE A 317 -7.93 -14.52 9.17
C ILE A 317 -7.48 -15.85 8.54
N THR A 318 -7.73 -16.93 9.28
CA THR A 318 -7.30 -18.29 8.96
C THR A 318 -8.51 -19.23 8.95
N THR A 319 -8.30 -20.49 8.65
CA THR A 319 -9.34 -21.53 8.76
C THR A 319 -9.94 -21.63 10.17
N ASP A 320 -9.20 -21.21 11.20
CA ASP A 320 -9.64 -21.33 12.59
C ASP A 320 -10.74 -20.31 12.94
N ASN A 321 -10.71 -19.11 12.34
CA ASN A 321 -11.66 -18.03 12.64
C ASN A 321 -12.54 -17.61 11.45
N ALA A 322 -12.21 -18.01 10.21
CA ALA A 322 -12.97 -17.63 9.02
C ALA A 322 -14.48 -17.97 9.11
N ALA A 323 -14.82 -19.09 9.76
CA ALA A 323 -16.23 -19.47 9.96
C ALA A 323 -16.99 -18.52 10.90
N SER A 324 -16.30 -17.84 11.81
CA SER A 324 -16.86 -16.93 12.82
C SER A 324 -16.92 -15.47 12.34
N ILE A 325 -16.21 -15.10 11.29
CA ILE A 325 -16.23 -13.73 10.72
C ILE A 325 -17.65 -13.40 10.24
N LYS A 326 -18.17 -12.25 10.67
CA LYS A 326 -19.55 -11.82 10.34
C LYS A 326 -19.59 -10.66 9.35
N ALA A 327 -18.45 -10.07 9.02
CA ALA A 327 -18.37 -9.02 8.03
C ALA A 327 -18.91 -9.47 6.67
N ASN A 328 -19.64 -8.58 6.00
CA ASN A 328 -20.10 -8.79 4.63
C ASN A 328 -18.99 -8.49 3.62
N LEU A 329 -18.11 -7.55 3.96
CA LEU A 329 -17.02 -7.09 3.13
C LEU A 329 -15.73 -7.04 3.93
N ILE A 330 -14.64 -7.59 3.37
CA ILE A 330 -13.29 -7.46 3.91
C ILE A 330 -12.47 -6.59 2.95
N ALA A 331 -11.85 -5.52 3.46
CA ALA A 331 -10.94 -4.68 2.71
C ALA A 331 -9.49 -4.90 3.23
N GLU A 332 -8.69 -5.62 2.48
CA GLU A 332 -7.35 -6.02 2.90
C GLU A 332 -6.36 -4.86 2.82
N ALA A 333 -6.18 -4.17 3.93
CA ALA A 333 -5.25 -3.05 4.03
C ALA A 333 -3.81 -3.48 4.39
N ALA A 334 -3.64 -4.63 5.08
CA ALA A 334 -2.34 -5.31 5.26
C ALA A 334 -2.04 -6.20 4.03
N ASN A 335 -0.81 -6.73 3.94
CA ASN A 335 -0.48 -7.73 2.91
C ASN A 335 -0.84 -9.12 3.44
N GLY A 336 -1.58 -9.91 2.64
CA GLY A 336 -1.97 -11.27 2.93
C GLY A 336 -2.65 -11.49 4.29
N PRO A 337 -3.61 -10.65 4.72
CA PRO A 337 -4.23 -10.81 6.03
C PRO A 337 -5.18 -12.01 6.08
N VAL A 338 -5.72 -12.43 4.94
CA VAL A 338 -6.58 -13.63 4.78
C VAL A 338 -5.75 -14.73 4.12
N THR A 339 -5.71 -15.92 4.75
CA THR A 339 -5.04 -17.08 4.15
C THR A 339 -5.83 -17.62 2.96
N PHE A 340 -5.14 -18.37 2.07
CA PHE A 340 -5.76 -18.92 0.86
C PHE A 340 -6.98 -19.80 1.17
N GLU A 341 -6.86 -20.68 2.17
CA GLU A 341 -7.94 -21.58 2.57
C GLU A 341 -9.09 -20.81 3.25
N ALA A 342 -8.78 -19.77 4.03
CA ALA A 342 -9.79 -18.92 4.67
C ALA A 342 -10.56 -18.10 3.63
N ASP A 343 -9.90 -17.63 2.57
CA ASP A 343 -10.53 -16.92 1.45
C ASP A 343 -11.62 -17.77 0.80
N ALA A 344 -11.32 -19.04 0.46
CA ALA A 344 -12.30 -19.96 -0.10
C ALA A 344 -13.50 -20.20 0.84
N MET A 345 -13.26 -20.30 2.17
CA MET A 345 -14.33 -20.44 3.16
C MET A 345 -15.23 -19.20 3.26
N LEU A 346 -14.64 -18.01 3.21
CA LEU A 346 -15.37 -16.74 3.27
C LEU A 346 -16.21 -16.53 2.00
N GLN A 347 -15.65 -16.79 0.83
CA GLN A 347 -16.36 -16.71 -0.45
C GLN A 347 -17.53 -17.68 -0.52
N ALA A 348 -17.39 -18.91 -0.02
CA ALA A 348 -18.48 -19.88 0.04
C ALA A 348 -19.65 -19.41 0.93
N ARG A 349 -19.40 -18.47 1.84
CA ARG A 349 -20.40 -17.82 2.71
C ARG A 349 -20.95 -16.51 2.12
N GLY A 350 -20.48 -16.08 0.95
CA GLY A 350 -20.90 -14.84 0.30
C GLY A 350 -20.22 -13.58 0.84
N VAL A 351 -19.10 -13.71 1.56
CA VAL A 351 -18.28 -12.57 1.99
C VAL A 351 -17.46 -12.07 0.80
N GLU A 352 -17.60 -10.80 0.45
CA GLU A 352 -16.78 -10.18 -0.60
C GLU A 352 -15.45 -9.71 -0.03
N ILE A 353 -14.36 -9.87 -0.80
CA ILE A 353 -13.00 -9.47 -0.37
C ILE A 353 -12.39 -8.55 -1.43
N ILE A 354 -12.10 -7.31 -1.04
CA ILE A 354 -11.26 -6.41 -1.84
C ILE A 354 -9.79 -6.76 -1.55
N PRO A 355 -9.04 -7.33 -2.51
CA PRO A 355 -7.74 -7.94 -2.25
C PRO A 355 -6.66 -6.89 -1.97
N ASP A 356 -5.68 -7.27 -1.17
CA ASP A 356 -4.52 -6.47 -0.77
C ASP A 356 -3.72 -5.92 -1.96
N ALA A 357 -3.56 -6.72 -3.01
CA ALA A 357 -2.83 -6.33 -4.21
C ALA A 357 -3.40 -5.07 -4.88
N TYR A 358 -4.70 -4.78 -4.68
CA TYR A 358 -5.36 -3.55 -5.10
C TYR A 358 -5.61 -2.59 -3.91
N CYS A 359 -6.23 -3.06 -2.83
CA CYS A 359 -6.75 -2.24 -1.73
C CYS A 359 -5.67 -1.34 -1.09
N ASN A 360 -4.48 -1.87 -0.85
CA ASN A 360 -3.38 -1.12 -0.24
C ASN A 360 -2.37 -0.52 -1.25
N ALA A 361 -2.72 -0.49 -2.54
CA ALA A 361 -1.83 -0.01 -3.60
C ALA A 361 -1.63 1.52 -3.62
N GLY A 362 -2.41 2.28 -2.84
CA GLY A 362 -2.26 3.74 -2.77
C GLY A 362 -0.83 4.21 -2.48
N GLY A 363 -0.11 3.44 -1.67
CA GLY A 363 1.30 3.71 -1.39
C GLY A 363 2.22 3.65 -2.61
N VAL A 364 2.08 2.66 -3.48
CA VAL A 364 2.92 2.55 -4.68
C VAL A 364 2.52 3.57 -5.74
N ILE A 365 1.23 3.90 -5.87
CA ILE A 365 0.74 4.95 -6.79
C ILE A 365 1.38 6.30 -6.43
N VAL A 366 1.33 6.71 -5.16
CA VAL A 366 1.94 7.98 -4.73
C VAL A 366 3.47 7.92 -4.79
N SER A 367 4.08 6.74 -4.63
CA SER A 367 5.51 6.56 -4.88
C SER A 367 5.88 6.81 -6.35
N TYR A 368 5.00 6.44 -7.28
CA TYR A 368 5.17 6.75 -8.71
C TYR A 368 5.11 8.26 -8.97
N PHE A 369 4.16 8.96 -8.37
CA PHE A 369 4.09 10.43 -8.48
C PHE A 369 5.34 11.12 -7.92
N GLU A 370 5.87 10.64 -6.79
CA GLU A 370 7.11 11.15 -6.23
C GLU A 370 8.29 10.95 -7.19
N TRP A 371 8.41 9.75 -7.78
CA TRP A 371 9.48 9.43 -8.72
C TRP A 371 9.42 10.30 -9.97
N ILE A 372 8.25 10.41 -10.65
CA ILE A 372 8.07 11.28 -11.82
C ILE A 372 8.41 12.73 -11.49
N ARG A 373 7.92 13.25 -10.37
CA ARG A 373 8.19 14.61 -9.94
C ARG A 373 9.69 14.87 -9.78
N ASN A 374 10.42 13.90 -9.22
CA ASN A 374 11.86 14.02 -9.04
C ASN A 374 12.62 13.98 -10.37
N LEU A 375 12.15 13.20 -11.35
CA LEU A 375 12.77 13.16 -12.69
C LEU A 375 12.42 14.38 -13.54
N ALA A 376 11.19 14.89 -13.41
CA ALA A 376 10.74 16.07 -14.15
C ALA A 376 11.35 17.38 -13.61
N HIS A 377 11.95 17.39 -12.40
CA HIS A 377 12.49 18.58 -11.72
C HIS A 377 11.49 19.73 -11.53
N ILE A 378 10.18 19.44 -11.64
CA ILE A 378 9.08 20.42 -11.53
C ILE A 378 8.16 20.00 -10.39
N ARG A 379 7.73 20.95 -9.58
CA ARG A 379 6.70 20.71 -8.56
C ARG A 379 5.32 20.71 -9.20
N PHE A 380 4.52 19.70 -8.89
CA PHE A 380 3.14 19.60 -9.37
C PHE A 380 2.33 20.85 -9.03
N GLY A 381 1.51 21.29 -9.98
CA GLY A 381 0.64 22.44 -9.85
C GLY A 381 1.31 23.83 -9.89
N ARG A 382 2.64 23.91 -9.76
CA ARG A 382 3.31 25.22 -9.63
C ARG A 382 3.21 26.07 -10.90
N LEU A 383 3.27 25.49 -12.08
CA LEU A 383 3.19 26.21 -13.36
C LEU A 383 1.78 26.71 -13.67
N GLU A 384 0.76 26.01 -13.17
CA GLU A 384 -0.65 26.26 -13.49
C GLU A 384 -1.37 27.07 -12.41
N LYS A 385 -0.78 27.17 -11.21
CA LYS A 385 -1.43 27.76 -10.03
C LYS A 385 -1.97 29.17 -10.30
N ARG A 386 -1.17 30.07 -10.87
CA ARG A 386 -1.60 31.44 -11.19
C ARG A 386 -2.67 31.49 -12.25
N PHE A 387 -2.64 30.59 -13.20
CA PHE A 387 -3.68 30.46 -14.20
C PHE A 387 -5.01 30.02 -13.58
N HIS A 388 -4.98 29.06 -12.68
CA HIS A 388 -6.16 28.60 -11.94
C HIS A 388 -6.70 29.67 -11.01
N GLU A 389 -5.84 30.40 -10.29
CA GLU A 389 -6.22 31.55 -9.45
C GLU A 389 -6.96 32.64 -10.28
N ALA A 390 -6.38 33.02 -11.40
CA ALA A 390 -7.00 34.02 -12.31
C ALA A 390 -8.33 33.54 -12.90
N ARG A 391 -8.39 32.25 -13.30
CA ARG A 391 -9.63 31.64 -13.80
C ARG A 391 -10.71 31.61 -12.73
N GLY A 392 -10.38 31.24 -11.50
CA GLY A 392 -11.31 31.28 -10.36
C GLY A 392 -11.87 32.67 -10.12
N GLN A 393 -11.02 33.70 -10.15
CA GLN A 393 -11.45 35.11 -10.02
C GLN A 393 -12.39 35.53 -11.14
N HIS A 394 -12.10 35.15 -12.38
CA HIS A 394 -12.98 35.46 -13.52
C HIS A 394 -14.36 34.78 -13.40
N ILE A 395 -14.39 33.54 -12.93
CA ILE A 395 -15.66 32.81 -12.71
C ILE A 395 -16.48 33.53 -11.63
N ILE A 396 -15.86 33.88 -10.49
CA ILE A 396 -16.53 34.61 -9.40
C ILE A 396 -17.09 35.94 -9.91
N SER A 397 -16.25 36.74 -10.61
CA SER A 397 -16.70 38.03 -11.17
C SER A 397 -17.86 37.84 -12.14
N GLY A 398 -17.86 36.78 -12.96
CA GLY A 398 -18.96 36.46 -13.86
C GLY A 398 -20.26 36.12 -13.13
N ILE A 399 -20.18 35.33 -12.05
CA ILE A 399 -21.31 34.97 -11.19
C ILE A 399 -21.90 36.25 -10.52
N GLU A 400 -21.04 37.06 -9.93
CA GLU A 400 -21.45 38.30 -9.26
C GLU A 400 -22.11 39.29 -10.22
N MET A 401 -21.56 39.48 -11.43
CA MET A 401 -22.17 40.32 -12.46
C MET A 401 -23.52 39.76 -12.93
N ALA A 402 -23.66 38.46 -13.06
CA ALA A 402 -24.89 37.84 -13.56
C ALA A 402 -25.99 37.77 -12.50
N SER A 403 -25.65 37.54 -11.22
CA SER A 403 -26.60 37.36 -10.14
C SER A 403 -26.91 38.66 -9.36
N GLY A 404 -26.05 39.65 -9.44
CA GLY A 404 -26.10 40.88 -8.62
C GLY A 404 -25.81 40.62 -7.12
N ALA A 405 -25.41 39.39 -6.73
CA ALA A 405 -25.08 38.99 -5.38
C ALA A 405 -23.58 38.70 -5.22
N GLN A 406 -23.05 38.99 -4.07
CA GLN A 406 -21.64 38.62 -3.75
C GLN A 406 -21.52 37.14 -3.45
N VAL A 407 -20.47 36.48 -3.98
CA VAL A 407 -20.12 35.11 -3.63
C VAL A 407 -19.54 35.09 -2.21
N PRO A 408 -20.04 34.21 -1.32
CA PRO A 408 -19.50 34.06 0.04
C PRO A 408 -17.99 33.83 0.04
N ASP A 409 -17.28 34.43 1.03
CA ASP A 409 -15.81 34.36 1.10
C ASP A 409 -15.26 32.92 1.09
N TRP A 410 -15.90 32.00 1.78
CA TRP A 410 -15.46 30.60 1.79
C TRP A 410 -15.51 29.91 0.43
N ILE A 411 -16.53 30.23 -0.41
CA ILE A 411 -16.60 29.74 -1.80
C ILE A 411 -15.54 30.45 -2.66
N ARG A 412 -15.38 31.75 -2.43
CA ARG A 412 -14.37 32.56 -3.12
C ARG A 412 -12.97 32.02 -2.90
N ASP A 413 -12.61 31.77 -1.64
CA ASP A 413 -11.29 31.26 -1.25
C ASP A 413 -11.03 29.87 -1.86
N GLU A 414 -12.03 29.00 -1.88
CA GLU A 414 -11.93 27.67 -2.49
C GLU A 414 -11.74 27.73 -4.01
N LEU A 415 -12.52 28.53 -4.72
CA LEU A 415 -12.43 28.67 -6.18
C LEU A 415 -11.15 29.37 -6.66
N VAL A 416 -10.61 30.30 -5.85
CA VAL A 416 -9.39 31.05 -6.21
C VAL A 416 -8.13 30.33 -5.80
N ARG A 417 -8.16 29.49 -4.76
CA ARG A 417 -6.96 28.80 -4.21
C ARG A 417 -6.12 28.09 -5.28
N GLY A 418 -6.76 27.49 -6.28
CA GLY A 418 -6.12 26.59 -7.24
C GLY A 418 -5.59 25.32 -6.56
N ALA A 419 -5.41 24.25 -7.33
CA ALA A 419 -4.88 23.00 -6.80
C ALA A 419 -3.40 23.13 -6.43
N ASP A 420 -3.02 22.66 -5.23
CA ASP A 420 -1.63 22.52 -4.85
C ASP A 420 -1.12 21.07 -5.10
N GLU A 421 0.13 20.79 -4.74
CA GLU A 421 0.73 19.46 -4.92
C GLU A 421 -0.06 18.36 -4.20
N PHE A 422 -0.60 18.68 -3.02
CA PHE A 422 -1.36 17.71 -2.22
C PHE A 422 -2.71 17.37 -2.87
N ASP A 423 -3.41 18.39 -3.38
CA ASP A 423 -4.68 18.22 -4.09
C ASP A 423 -4.49 17.36 -5.36
N LEU A 424 -3.41 17.62 -6.13
CA LEU A 424 -3.12 16.87 -7.35
C LEU A 424 -2.74 15.43 -7.08
N VAL A 425 -1.98 15.16 -6.01
CA VAL A 425 -1.62 13.80 -5.58
C VAL A 425 -2.88 13.04 -5.15
N ARG A 426 -3.78 13.65 -4.38
CA ARG A 426 -5.05 13.03 -3.99
C ARG A 426 -5.94 12.75 -5.19
N SER A 427 -6.06 13.71 -6.10
CA SER A 427 -6.85 13.54 -7.33
C SER A 427 -6.30 12.42 -8.21
N GLY A 428 -4.98 12.37 -8.42
CA GLY A 428 -4.34 11.30 -9.19
C GLY A 428 -4.46 9.94 -8.52
N LEU A 429 -4.41 9.89 -7.18
CA LEU A 429 -4.62 8.66 -6.42
C LEU A 429 -6.06 8.16 -6.55
N ASP A 430 -7.07 9.03 -6.40
CA ASP A 430 -8.49 8.67 -6.59
C ASP A 430 -8.74 8.12 -7.99
N ASP A 431 -8.25 8.82 -9.01
CA ASP A 431 -8.42 8.39 -10.40
C ASP A 431 -7.77 7.03 -10.68
N SER A 432 -6.54 6.81 -10.21
CA SER A 432 -5.82 5.54 -10.38
C SER A 432 -6.54 4.39 -9.68
N MET A 433 -6.98 4.59 -8.42
CA MET A 433 -7.71 3.57 -7.67
C MET A 433 -9.04 3.23 -8.33
N ARG A 434 -9.77 4.24 -8.79
CA ARG A 434 -11.06 4.08 -9.47
C ARG A 434 -10.93 3.33 -10.79
N LEU A 435 -9.97 3.69 -11.62
CA LEU A 435 -9.73 3.01 -12.90
C LEU A 435 -9.35 1.54 -12.69
N ALA A 436 -8.43 1.27 -11.76
CA ALA A 436 -8.02 -0.09 -11.44
C ALA A 436 -9.19 -0.96 -10.94
N PHE A 437 -10.08 -0.42 -10.09
CA PHE A 437 -11.24 -1.19 -9.64
C PHE A 437 -12.21 -1.54 -10.78
N ARG A 438 -12.44 -0.59 -11.70
CA ARG A 438 -13.27 -0.84 -12.88
C ARG A 438 -12.69 -1.94 -13.76
N GLU A 439 -11.39 -1.89 -14.03
CA GLU A 439 -10.71 -2.95 -14.79
C GLU A 439 -10.84 -4.32 -14.10
N ILE A 440 -10.72 -4.37 -12.76
CA ILE A 440 -10.91 -5.60 -11.98
C ILE A 440 -12.35 -6.11 -12.11
N MET A 441 -13.37 -5.23 -11.96
CA MET A 441 -14.77 -5.59 -12.12
C MET A 441 -15.07 -6.10 -13.55
N ASP A 442 -14.59 -5.38 -14.56
CA ASP A 442 -14.78 -5.77 -15.95
C ASP A 442 -14.15 -7.15 -16.23
N LYS A 443 -12.99 -7.41 -15.63
CA LYS A 443 -12.33 -8.72 -15.71
C LYS A 443 -13.15 -9.81 -15.03
N ARG A 444 -13.67 -9.56 -13.81
CA ARG A 444 -14.56 -10.49 -13.10
C ARG A 444 -15.81 -10.84 -13.92
N ARG A 445 -16.41 -9.85 -14.59
CA ARG A 445 -17.62 -10.04 -15.42
C ARG A 445 -17.36 -10.69 -16.77
N SER A 446 -16.11 -10.67 -17.25
CA SER A 446 -15.77 -11.15 -18.59
C SER A 446 -15.70 -12.68 -18.72
N ASN A 447 -15.56 -13.40 -17.60
CA ASN A 447 -15.39 -14.85 -17.59
C ASN A 447 -15.96 -15.47 -16.30
N ASP A 448 -16.90 -16.38 -16.42
CA ASP A 448 -17.55 -17.07 -15.31
C ASP A 448 -16.59 -17.91 -14.44
N ALA A 449 -15.39 -18.23 -14.94
CA ALA A 449 -14.35 -18.87 -14.13
C ALA A 449 -13.72 -17.93 -13.10
N ILE A 450 -13.82 -16.61 -13.29
CA ILE A 450 -13.30 -15.60 -12.38
C ILE A 450 -14.36 -15.26 -11.34
N LYS A 451 -14.28 -15.89 -10.16
CA LYS A 451 -15.34 -15.83 -9.15
C LYS A 451 -15.28 -14.59 -8.25
N ASP A 452 -14.11 -14.05 -8.00
CA ASP A 452 -13.83 -13.04 -7.00
C ASP A 452 -12.90 -11.93 -7.50
N TYR A 453 -12.76 -10.86 -6.72
CA TYR A 453 -11.89 -9.72 -7.06
C TYR A 453 -10.40 -10.07 -7.04
N ARG A 454 -9.97 -10.99 -6.15
CA ARG A 454 -8.56 -11.40 -6.07
C ARG A 454 -8.14 -12.09 -7.35
N MET A 455 -8.91 -13.08 -7.81
CA MET A 455 -8.64 -13.76 -9.07
C MET A 455 -8.73 -12.81 -10.28
N ALA A 456 -9.71 -11.91 -10.29
CA ALA A 456 -9.83 -10.88 -11.31
C ALA A 456 -8.59 -9.96 -11.37
N ALA A 457 -8.09 -9.54 -10.21
CA ALA A 457 -6.89 -8.70 -10.11
C ALA A 457 -5.63 -9.43 -10.62
N TYR A 458 -5.44 -10.71 -10.25
CA TYR A 458 -4.31 -11.50 -10.74
C TYR A 458 -4.38 -11.77 -12.24
N VAL A 459 -5.55 -12.14 -12.77
CA VAL A 459 -5.75 -12.32 -14.22
C VAL A 459 -5.44 -11.02 -14.98
N LEU A 460 -5.93 -9.88 -14.49
CA LEU A 460 -5.63 -8.56 -15.06
C LEU A 460 -4.13 -8.25 -15.06
N ALA A 461 -3.45 -8.49 -13.94
CA ALA A 461 -2.02 -8.25 -13.82
C ALA A 461 -1.21 -9.12 -14.79
N ILE A 462 -1.49 -10.43 -14.78
CA ILE A 462 -0.79 -11.41 -15.63
C ILE A 462 -1.02 -11.11 -17.10
N GLU A 463 -2.23 -10.71 -17.50
CA GLU A 463 -2.53 -10.30 -18.88
C GLU A 463 -1.67 -9.11 -19.32
N LYS A 464 -1.55 -8.07 -18.47
CA LYS A 464 -0.73 -6.89 -18.77
C LYS A 464 0.75 -7.24 -18.88
N ILE A 465 1.26 -8.08 -17.98
CA ILE A 465 2.66 -8.50 -17.95
C ILE A 465 2.95 -9.42 -19.16
N ALA A 466 2.10 -10.42 -19.43
CA ALA A 466 2.23 -11.33 -20.56
C ALA A 466 2.22 -10.58 -21.91
N ARG A 467 1.37 -9.55 -22.02
CA ARG A 467 1.37 -8.67 -23.19
C ARG A 467 2.73 -7.98 -23.35
N SER A 468 3.29 -7.43 -22.27
CA SER A 468 4.59 -6.78 -22.31
C SER A 468 5.69 -7.73 -22.81
N TYR A 469 5.74 -8.97 -22.28
CA TYR A 469 6.71 -9.97 -22.76
C TYR A 469 6.53 -10.33 -24.24
N ARG A 470 5.29 -10.44 -24.73
CA ARG A 470 5.02 -10.75 -26.15
C ARG A 470 5.41 -9.59 -27.07
N ASP A 471 5.17 -8.33 -26.64
CA ASP A 471 5.40 -7.13 -27.45
C ASP A 471 6.89 -6.79 -27.61
N ILE A 472 7.70 -7.03 -26.57
CA ILE A 472 9.14 -6.70 -26.56
C ILE A 472 10.05 -7.92 -26.83
N GLY A 473 9.49 -9.12 -26.87
CA GLY A 473 10.23 -10.39 -26.95
C GLY A 473 10.65 -10.92 -25.58
N TYR A 474 10.93 -12.22 -25.54
CA TYR A 474 11.38 -12.94 -24.34
C TYR A 474 12.87 -12.75 -24.10
#